data_61e577f3a16b4f5f2d88ecfc68236e81
#
_entry.id   61e577f3a16b4f5f2d88ecfc68236e81
#
_cell.length_a   1.000
_cell.length_b   1.000
_cell.length_c   1.000
_cell.angle_alpha   90.00
_cell.angle_beta   90.00
_cell.angle_gamma   90.00
#
_symmetry.space_group_name_H-M   'P 1'
#
loop_
_entity.id
_entity.type
_entity.pdbx_description
1 polymer ?
#
loop_
_entity_poly.entity_id
_entity_poly.type
_entity_poly.pdbx_seq_one_letter_code
_entity_poly.pdbx_strand_id
1 'polypeptide(L)'
;LQNNRSVVPEGPCDPRKSRVGSGKAGTTIGAFPGSLTPLSAPRQDALHPHAVILSADEPADPQEILRAFERSLTGDLPNSARDHQDPRGQTEGPESLALLVGTSGSTGAPKQTALSVRALRASARATERFFADYPSAGSAKPQRATSEVPAQWLLALPAHYVAGAQVLARSVLAGTTPVIAASITDGVSFTPEVFLNAAERLSCARRFVSLVPTQVHKLLEAAEASPALGSEIYDALGQFTGILLGGAPASASLLTAARELGLNVVTTYGSAETAGGCVYSGVALPGVRLRVVPEDAGLADSPVVAGAEAAGRIWLGGEHLASGYMGDSARTASHFFVDADGCRWYRTDDYGSLVPPAPNTSEDGGAPALSVLGRSDDVIITGGVKVSSHAVAAVLESHPAVREAAVAGVPDARWGAAVIAAVTLRNLPEHYGADAAETAGQLQQLCGARLGAAGVPKVVRIVPDFPATSTGKPDRLAIYSMLCKAHAEQQTNRV
;
A
#
# COMPACT_ATOMS: atom_id res chain seq x y z
N LEU A 1 29.29 22.99 42.05
CA LEU A 1 28.00 23.59 42.25
C LEU A 1 27.05 22.96 41.25
N GLN A 2 26.25 22.09 41.75
CA GLN A 2 25.11 21.29 41.34
C GLN A 2 24.74 21.19 39.83
N ASN A 3 25.09 20.06 39.25
CA ASN A 3 24.53 19.51 38.02
C ASN A 3 23.10 18.97 38.30
N ASN A 4 22.10 19.60 37.72
CA ASN A 4 20.75 19.04 37.61
C ASN A 4 20.59 18.44 36.20
N ARG A 5 20.82 17.15 36.06
CA ARG A 5 20.35 16.36 34.90
C ARG A 5 18.90 16.00 35.16
N SER A 6 17.98 16.68 34.49
CA SER A 6 16.59 16.27 34.41
C SER A 6 16.47 15.02 33.52
N VAL A 7 16.17 13.90 34.12
CA VAL A 7 15.75 12.67 33.47
C VAL A 7 14.34 12.90 32.95
N VAL A 8 14.16 12.80 31.63
CA VAL A 8 12.84 12.80 30.98
C VAL A 8 12.24 11.40 31.16
N PRO A 9 11.03 11.25 31.70
CA PRO A 9 10.41 9.94 31.82
C PRO A 9 9.86 9.46 30.49
N GLU A 10 10.34 8.32 30.00
CA GLU A 10 9.75 7.55 28.92
C GLU A 10 8.45 6.90 29.42
N GLY A 11 7.30 7.41 29.00
CA GLY A 11 5.99 6.82 29.26
C GLY A 11 5.26 6.50 27.97
N PRO A 12 4.40 5.44 27.93
CA PRO A 12 3.64 5.09 26.76
C PRO A 12 2.62 6.16 26.40
N CYS A 13 2.34 6.28 25.11
CA CYS A 13 1.39 7.21 24.51
C CYS A 13 -0.03 6.97 25.14
N ASP A 14 -0.44 7.80 26.09
CA ASP A 14 -1.77 7.74 26.70
C ASP A 14 -2.80 8.35 25.73
N PRO A 15 -3.72 7.53 25.19
CA PRO A 15 -4.76 8.02 24.27
C PRO A 15 -5.76 8.97 24.92
N ARG A 16 -5.72 9.17 26.24
CA ARG A 16 -6.66 10.00 26.99
C ARG A 16 -6.18 11.43 27.28
N LYS A 17 -4.92 11.78 26.99
CA LYS A 17 -4.38 13.11 27.29
C LYS A 17 -4.50 14.15 26.19
N SER A 18 -4.99 13.80 25.00
CA SER A 18 -5.26 14.77 23.94
C SER A 18 -6.72 15.22 23.95
N ARG A 19 -7.16 15.95 24.98
CA ARG A 19 -8.37 16.77 24.90
C ARG A 19 -8.05 18.10 24.22
N VAL A 20 -8.03 18.10 22.89
CA VAL A 20 -8.35 19.28 22.08
C VAL A 20 -9.17 18.79 20.90
N GLY A 21 -10.47 19.14 20.86
CA GLY A 21 -11.36 18.92 19.72
C GLY A 21 -11.78 17.47 19.49
N SER A 22 -13.04 17.14 19.67
CA SER A 22 -13.70 15.87 19.39
C SER A 22 -13.74 15.55 17.89
N GLY A 23 -12.59 15.14 17.33
CA GLY A 23 -12.48 14.53 16.01
C GLY A 23 -11.98 13.10 16.17
N LYS A 24 -12.70 12.12 15.62
CA LYS A 24 -12.32 10.71 15.63
C LYS A 24 -10.88 10.53 15.15
N ALA A 25 -10.07 9.96 16.03
CA ALA A 25 -8.76 9.35 15.87
C ALA A 25 -7.86 9.77 14.69
N GLY A 26 -6.90 10.61 14.94
CA GLY A 26 -5.54 10.43 14.43
C GLY A 26 -5.19 10.97 13.05
N THR A 27 -6.13 11.54 12.27
CA THR A 27 -5.81 12.10 10.95
C THR A 27 -5.74 13.62 11.00
N THR A 28 -4.58 14.21 10.67
CA THR A 28 -4.35 15.66 10.76
C THR A 28 -3.52 16.21 9.61
N ILE A 29 -3.73 17.51 9.29
CA ILE A 29 -2.88 18.28 8.38
C ILE A 29 -2.04 19.26 9.22
N GLY A 30 -0.77 19.42 8.87
CA GLY A 30 0.12 20.43 9.44
C GLY A 30 1.38 19.89 10.11
N ALA A 31 2.26 20.79 10.50
CA ALA A 31 3.51 20.49 11.18
C ALA A 31 3.28 19.81 12.54
N PHE A 32 4.31 19.12 13.03
CA PHE A 32 4.29 18.56 14.38
C PHE A 32 4.29 19.67 15.43
N PRO A 33 3.51 19.51 16.52
CA PRO A 33 3.40 20.54 17.57
C PRO A 33 4.66 20.66 18.45
N GLY A 34 5.68 19.83 18.25
CA GLY A 34 6.91 19.81 19.03
C GLY A 34 8.08 19.19 18.26
N SER A 35 9.19 19.00 18.95
CA SER A 35 10.40 18.40 18.38
C SER A 35 10.18 16.93 18.01
N LEU A 36 10.83 16.51 16.91
CA LEU A 36 10.94 15.12 16.50
C LEU A 36 12.34 14.60 16.80
N THR A 37 12.46 13.47 17.47
CA THR A 37 13.73 12.83 17.75
C THR A 37 13.93 11.67 16.78
N PRO A 38 15.01 11.64 15.97
CA PRO A 38 15.32 10.52 15.09
C PRO A 38 15.57 9.23 15.88
N LEU A 39 15.14 8.10 15.33
CA LEU A 39 15.40 6.78 15.91
C LEU A 39 16.75 6.22 15.42
N SER A 40 17.36 5.38 16.24
CA SER A 40 18.51 4.57 15.88
C SER A 40 18.08 3.30 15.15
N ALA A 41 18.98 2.72 14.33
CA ALA A 41 18.73 1.42 13.71
C ALA A 41 18.59 0.32 14.76
N PRO A 42 17.75 -0.69 14.50
CA PRO A 42 17.66 -1.86 15.36
C PRO A 42 18.95 -2.67 15.32
N ARG A 43 19.27 -3.33 16.43
CA ARG A 43 20.47 -4.12 16.60
C ARG A 43 20.20 -5.59 16.30
N GLN A 44 21.24 -6.34 15.91
CA GLN A 44 21.12 -7.77 15.62
C GLN A 44 20.73 -8.61 16.85
N ASP A 45 21.14 -8.18 18.05
CA ASP A 45 20.78 -8.84 19.31
C ASP A 45 19.28 -8.70 19.67
N ALA A 46 18.53 -7.83 18.96
CA ALA A 46 17.08 -7.73 19.09
C ALA A 46 16.32 -8.78 18.26
N LEU A 47 17.00 -9.59 17.44
CA LEU A 47 16.34 -10.64 16.65
C LEU A 47 15.78 -11.73 17.57
N HIS A 48 14.50 -12.06 17.35
CA HIS A 48 13.88 -13.24 17.99
C HIS A 48 14.60 -14.50 17.49
N PRO A 49 14.81 -15.55 18.34
CA PRO A 49 15.46 -16.80 17.92
C PRO A 49 14.79 -17.47 16.70
N HIS A 50 13.53 -17.19 16.46
CA HIS A 50 12.74 -17.67 15.32
C HIS A 50 12.35 -16.54 14.36
N ALA A 51 13.15 -15.46 14.28
CA ALA A 51 12.92 -14.39 13.30
C ALA A 51 13.04 -14.92 11.87
N VAL A 52 12.14 -14.45 11.01
CA VAL A 52 12.16 -14.75 9.57
C VAL A 52 12.95 -13.66 8.86
N ILE A 53 13.87 -14.06 7.99
CA ILE A 53 14.63 -13.15 7.14
C ILE A 53 14.21 -13.42 5.70
N LEU A 54 13.57 -12.44 5.07
CA LEU A 54 13.10 -12.51 3.70
C LEU A 54 13.99 -11.65 2.79
N SER A 55 14.50 -12.26 1.72
CA SER A 55 15.20 -11.56 0.63
C SER A 55 14.18 -11.06 -0.39
N ALA A 56 14.48 -9.92 -1.04
CA ALA A 56 13.63 -9.42 -2.12
C ALA A 56 13.69 -10.31 -3.39
N ASP A 57 14.80 -11.03 -3.57
CA ASP A 57 15.12 -11.73 -4.81
C ASP A 57 14.96 -13.26 -4.69
N GLU A 58 14.71 -13.79 -3.49
CA GLU A 58 14.62 -15.22 -3.24
C GLU A 58 13.19 -15.60 -2.79
N PRO A 59 12.54 -16.56 -3.50
CA PRO A 59 11.29 -17.14 -3.02
C PRO A 59 11.49 -17.78 -1.65
N ALA A 60 10.53 -17.57 -0.75
CA ALA A 60 10.54 -18.16 0.57
C ALA A 60 9.40 -19.18 0.71
N ASP A 61 9.68 -20.32 1.36
CA ASP A 61 8.66 -21.34 1.63
C ASP A 61 7.64 -20.82 2.65
N PRO A 62 6.34 -20.70 2.27
CA PRO A 62 5.30 -20.25 3.18
C PRO A 62 5.15 -21.11 4.44
N GLN A 63 5.45 -22.40 4.35
CA GLN A 63 5.35 -23.34 5.49
C GLN A 63 6.45 -23.10 6.52
N GLU A 64 7.65 -22.74 6.09
CA GLU A 64 8.75 -22.38 6.99
C GLU A 64 8.43 -21.06 7.72
N ILE A 65 7.89 -20.08 6.99
CA ILE A 65 7.46 -18.80 7.57
C ILE A 65 6.35 -19.03 8.60
N LEU A 66 5.35 -19.86 8.30
CA LEU A 66 4.27 -20.20 9.22
C LEU A 66 4.82 -20.79 10.52
N ARG A 67 5.69 -21.80 10.44
CA ARG A 67 6.30 -22.43 11.63
C ARG A 67 7.10 -21.42 12.45
N ALA A 68 7.81 -20.51 11.81
CA ALA A 68 8.55 -19.46 12.49
C ALA A 68 7.63 -18.45 13.17
N PHE A 69 6.54 -18.05 12.51
CA PHE A 69 5.53 -17.16 13.09
C PHE A 69 4.73 -17.82 14.22
N GLU A 70 4.42 -19.09 14.12
CA GLU A 70 3.83 -19.85 15.25
C GLU A 70 4.71 -19.76 16.50
N ARG A 71 6.03 -19.87 16.36
CA ARG A 71 6.97 -19.77 17.49
C ARG A 71 7.16 -18.34 17.96
N SER A 72 7.28 -17.37 17.06
CA SER A 72 7.58 -15.97 17.42
C SER A 72 6.35 -15.16 17.80
N LEU A 73 5.18 -15.43 17.19
CA LEU A 73 3.96 -14.66 17.44
C LEU A 73 3.04 -15.30 18.49
N THR A 74 3.10 -16.63 18.72
CA THR A 74 2.24 -17.34 19.70
C THR A 74 3.03 -18.05 20.80
N GLY A 75 4.29 -18.42 20.55
CA GLY A 75 5.17 -19.12 21.50
C GLY A 75 5.76 -18.21 22.54
N ASP A 76 5.84 -18.75 23.74
CA ASP A 76 6.63 -18.44 24.94
C ASP A 76 7.11 -16.99 25.16
N LEU A 77 6.16 -16.10 25.28
CA LEU A 77 6.32 -15.12 26.37
C LEU A 77 6.28 -15.96 27.67
N PRO A 78 7.27 -15.85 28.56
CA PRO A 78 7.21 -16.47 29.89
C PRO A 78 5.85 -16.16 30.52
N ASN A 79 5.25 -17.08 31.27
CA ASN A 79 3.92 -16.96 31.84
C ASN A 79 3.69 -15.64 32.60
N SER A 80 4.76 -14.96 33.02
CA SER A 80 4.74 -13.60 33.57
C SER A 80 4.30 -12.51 32.61
N ALA A 81 4.38 -12.73 31.28
CA ALA A 81 3.96 -11.74 30.27
C ALA A 81 2.54 -11.99 29.73
N ARG A 82 1.90 -13.13 30.05
CA ARG A 82 0.50 -13.41 29.69
C ARG A 82 -0.50 -12.71 30.59
N ASP A 83 -0.17 -12.45 31.86
CA ASP A 83 -1.10 -11.93 32.86
C ASP A 83 -0.84 -10.50 33.31
N HIS A 84 0.17 -9.83 32.85
CA HIS A 84 0.40 -8.44 33.19
C HIS A 84 -0.05 -7.50 32.06
N GLN A 85 -1.37 -7.25 32.02
CA GLN A 85 -1.84 -5.90 31.75
C GLN A 85 -1.35 -5.04 32.94
N ASP A 86 -0.07 -4.60 32.88
CA ASP A 86 0.40 -3.57 33.77
C ASP A 86 -0.43 -2.30 33.50
N PRO A 87 -1.24 -1.83 34.48
CA PRO A 87 -1.97 -0.58 34.34
C PRO A 87 -1.05 0.64 34.16
N ARG A 88 0.27 0.48 34.26
CA ARG A 88 1.28 1.54 34.20
C ARG A 88 2.17 1.49 32.95
N GLY A 89 1.97 0.51 32.04
CA GLY A 89 2.67 0.51 30.74
C GLY A 89 4.19 0.38 30.80
N GLN A 90 4.75 -0.16 31.87
CA GLN A 90 6.20 -0.32 32.02
C GLN A 90 6.55 -1.78 32.21
N THR A 91 7.11 -2.38 31.18
CA THR A 91 8.26 -3.31 31.08
C THR A 91 8.35 -3.81 29.65
N GLU A 92 8.84 -2.98 28.76
CA GLU A 92 9.29 -3.50 27.47
C GLU A 92 10.76 -3.94 27.64
N GLY A 93 10.95 -5.25 27.66
CA GLY A 93 12.22 -5.83 27.23
C GLY A 93 12.56 -5.38 25.80
N PRO A 94 13.79 -5.55 25.33
CA PRO A 94 14.20 -5.12 24.00
C PRO A 94 13.19 -5.62 22.96
N GLU A 95 12.74 -4.72 22.07
CA GLU A 95 11.71 -4.99 21.06
C GLU A 95 12.13 -6.20 20.22
N SER A 96 11.43 -7.34 20.39
CA SER A 96 11.80 -8.60 19.75
C SER A 96 11.43 -8.55 18.27
N LEU A 97 12.41 -8.59 17.38
CA LEU A 97 12.23 -8.56 15.94
C LEU A 97 11.84 -9.95 15.41
N ALA A 98 10.67 -10.07 14.82
CA ALA A 98 10.15 -11.33 14.29
C ALA A 98 10.35 -11.49 12.77
N LEU A 99 10.52 -10.39 12.04
CA LEU A 99 10.59 -10.43 10.59
C LEU A 99 11.53 -9.33 10.07
N LEU A 100 12.46 -9.73 9.20
CA LEU A 100 13.21 -8.83 8.33
C LEU A 100 12.72 -8.97 6.90
N VAL A 101 12.28 -7.88 6.28
CA VAL A 101 11.81 -7.85 4.88
C VAL A 101 12.82 -7.11 4.03
N GLY A 102 13.42 -7.84 3.08
CA GLY A 102 14.23 -7.24 2.03
C GLY A 102 13.33 -6.53 1.00
N THR A 103 13.67 -5.30 0.63
CA THR A 103 13.02 -4.59 -0.45
C THR A 103 14.07 -4.00 -1.37
N SER A 104 13.84 -4.07 -2.70
CA SER A 104 14.66 -3.34 -3.68
C SER A 104 14.46 -1.85 -3.43
N GLY A 105 15.48 -1.17 -2.91
CA GLY A 105 15.44 0.29 -2.74
C GLY A 105 15.34 0.99 -4.09
N SER A 106 14.64 2.12 -4.17
CA SER A 106 14.61 3.01 -5.34
C SER A 106 16.02 3.47 -5.77
N THR A 107 17.00 3.38 -4.88
CA THR A 107 18.43 3.69 -5.09
C THR A 107 19.26 2.48 -5.54
N GLY A 108 18.65 1.31 -5.78
CA GLY A 108 19.32 0.08 -6.20
C GLY A 108 19.99 -0.73 -5.08
N ALA A 109 20.18 -0.17 -3.87
CA ALA A 109 20.71 -0.92 -2.72
C ALA A 109 19.55 -1.57 -1.94
N PRO A 110 19.56 -2.92 -1.74
CA PRO A 110 18.56 -3.60 -0.93
C PRO A 110 18.53 -3.03 0.49
N LYS A 111 17.34 -2.79 1.02
CA LYS A 111 17.14 -2.41 2.42
C LYS A 111 16.41 -3.52 3.16
N GLN A 112 16.77 -3.78 4.41
CA GLN A 112 16.12 -4.74 5.27
C GLN A 112 15.28 -4.01 6.33
N THR A 113 13.98 -4.05 6.18
CA THR A 113 13.02 -3.46 7.11
C THR A 113 12.76 -4.43 8.26
N ALA A 114 12.96 -3.98 9.49
CA ALA A 114 12.86 -4.79 10.69
C ALA A 114 11.49 -4.62 11.37
N LEU A 115 10.72 -5.69 11.45
CA LEU A 115 9.40 -5.73 12.07
C LEU A 115 9.40 -6.53 13.36
N SER A 116 8.93 -5.90 14.44
CA SER A 116 8.80 -6.56 15.73
C SER A 116 7.52 -7.42 15.81
N VAL A 117 7.49 -8.33 16.78
CA VAL A 117 6.28 -9.07 17.16
C VAL A 117 5.11 -8.11 17.43
N ARG A 118 5.38 -7.00 18.14
CA ARG A 118 4.39 -5.96 18.43
C ARG A 118 3.83 -5.33 17.17
N ALA A 119 4.68 -4.98 16.21
CA ALA A 119 4.26 -4.35 14.96
C ALA A 119 3.36 -5.28 14.12
N LEU A 120 3.73 -6.55 14.00
CA LEU A 120 2.93 -7.55 13.28
C LEU A 120 1.56 -7.78 13.94
N ARG A 121 1.53 -7.88 15.28
CA ARG A 121 0.28 -8.02 16.06
C ARG A 121 -0.59 -6.76 15.96
N ALA A 122 -0.01 -5.57 16.02
CA ALA A 122 -0.73 -4.31 15.90
C ALA A 122 -1.40 -4.17 14.52
N SER A 123 -0.68 -4.48 13.44
CA SER A 123 -1.21 -4.49 12.08
C SER A 123 -2.36 -5.50 11.91
N ALA A 124 -2.19 -6.73 12.43
CA ALA A 124 -3.23 -7.76 12.35
C ALA A 124 -4.50 -7.35 13.10
N ARG A 125 -4.36 -6.84 14.35
CA ARG A 125 -5.48 -6.35 15.16
C ARG A 125 -6.19 -5.16 14.53
N ALA A 126 -5.45 -4.25 13.88
CA ALA A 126 -6.01 -3.10 13.21
C ALA A 126 -6.89 -3.51 12.02
N THR A 127 -6.43 -4.48 11.22
CA THR A 127 -7.20 -5.08 10.13
C THR A 127 -8.47 -5.78 10.65
N GLU A 128 -8.34 -6.56 11.71
CA GLU A 128 -9.47 -7.28 12.31
C GLU A 128 -10.55 -6.31 12.81
N ARG A 129 -10.17 -5.24 13.51
CA ARG A 129 -11.10 -4.21 13.99
C ARG A 129 -11.77 -3.47 12.84
N PHE A 130 -11.03 -3.17 11.76
CA PHE A 130 -11.60 -2.52 10.58
C PHE A 130 -12.75 -3.35 10.01
N PHE A 131 -12.55 -4.65 9.82
CA PHE A 131 -13.58 -5.53 9.25
C PHE A 131 -14.69 -5.90 10.24
N ALA A 132 -14.47 -5.77 11.56
CA ALA A 132 -15.54 -5.91 12.54
C ALA A 132 -16.61 -4.80 12.43
N ASP A 133 -16.18 -3.60 12.03
CA ASP A 133 -17.05 -2.44 11.86
C ASP A 133 -17.41 -2.17 10.37
N TYR A 134 -16.87 -2.97 9.42
CA TYR A 134 -17.07 -2.76 7.99
C TYR A 134 -18.38 -3.40 7.54
N PRO A 135 -19.28 -2.66 6.85
CA PRO A 135 -20.52 -3.22 6.35
C PRO A 135 -20.25 -4.27 5.27
N SER A 136 -20.84 -5.45 5.42
CA SER A 136 -20.84 -6.46 4.37
C SER A 136 -21.59 -5.96 3.14
N ALA A 137 -21.12 -6.29 1.94
CA ALA A 137 -21.80 -5.93 0.69
C ALA A 137 -23.27 -6.40 0.74
N GLY A 138 -24.19 -5.48 0.44
CA GLY A 138 -25.64 -5.74 0.47
C GLY A 138 -26.31 -5.61 1.84
N SER A 139 -25.58 -5.32 2.94
CA SER A 139 -26.17 -5.09 4.26
C SER A 139 -26.06 -3.61 4.66
N ALA A 140 -27.17 -2.96 4.89
CA ALA A 140 -27.21 -1.57 5.38
C ALA A 140 -26.81 -1.44 6.87
N LYS A 141 -26.56 -2.55 7.55
CA LYS A 141 -26.10 -2.57 8.95
C LYS A 141 -24.79 -3.35 9.04
N PRO A 142 -23.77 -2.85 9.77
CA PRO A 142 -22.63 -3.67 10.10
C PRO A 142 -23.16 -4.90 10.82
N GLN A 143 -23.03 -6.08 10.19
CA GLN A 143 -23.12 -7.31 10.96
C GLN A 143 -21.88 -7.23 11.87
N ARG A 144 -22.11 -6.98 13.17
CA ARG A 144 -21.10 -7.25 14.19
C ARG A 144 -20.76 -8.74 14.06
N ALA A 145 -19.83 -9.03 13.16
CA ALA A 145 -19.19 -10.32 13.10
C ALA A 145 -18.51 -10.43 14.46
N THR A 146 -19.12 -11.20 15.34
CA THR A 146 -18.56 -11.48 16.66
C THR A 146 -17.13 -11.95 16.41
N SER A 147 -16.18 -11.41 17.15
CA SER A 147 -14.75 -11.79 17.10
C SER A 147 -14.52 -13.30 17.36
N GLU A 148 -15.59 -14.03 17.56
CA GLU A 148 -15.64 -15.47 17.81
C GLU A 148 -15.48 -16.32 16.53
N VAL A 149 -15.78 -15.77 15.34
CA VAL A 149 -15.61 -16.52 14.09
C VAL A 149 -14.18 -16.27 13.55
N PRO A 150 -13.33 -17.30 13.51
CA PRO A 150 -11.95 -17.13 13.08
C PRO A 150 -11.87 -16.71 11.61
N ALA A 151 -10.91 -15.84 11.29
CA ALA A 151 -10.63 -15.37 9.95
C ALA A 151 -9.69 -16.34 9.23
N GLN A 152 -10.05 -16.83 8.05
CA GLN A 152 -9.19 -17.65 7.22
C GLN A 152 -8.70 -16.85 6.00
N TRP A 153 -7.42 -16.95 5.71
CA TRP A 153 -6.76 -16.21 4.65
C TRP A 153 -6.36 -17.10 3.48
N LEU A 154 -6.52 -16.58 2.27
CA LEU A 154 -5.94 -17.12 1.06
C LEU A 154 -4.62 -16.39 0.76
N LEU A 155 -3.52 -17.12 0.67
CA LEU A 155 -2.22 -16.62 0.23
C LEU A 155 -2.13 -16.74 -1.30
N ALA A 156 -2.30 -15.61 -1.99
CA ALA A 156 -2.19 -15.48 -3.44
C ALA A 156 -1.07 -14.52 -3.86
N LEU A 157 -0.25 -14.06 -2.88
CA LEU A 157 0.91 -13.20 -3.08
C LEU A 157 2.17 -13.89 -2.55
N PRO A 158 3.34 -13.69 -3.17
CA PRO A 158 4.58 -14.30 -2.70
C PRO A 158 4.89 -13.96 -1.24
N ALA A 159 5.24 -14.98 -0.47
CA ALA A 159 5.42 -14.89 0.99
C ALA A 159 6.66 -14.08 1.41
N HIS A 160 7.63 -13.89 0.52
CA HIS A 160 8.83 -13.08 0.78
C HIS A 160 8.59 -11.55 0.73
N TYR A 161 7.39 -11.11 0.34
CA TYR A 161 6.98 -9.72 0.47
C TYR A 161 6.10 -9.52 1.69
N VAL A 162 6.12 -8.31 2.25
CA VAL A 162 5.37 -7.97 3.46
C VAL A 162 3.87 -8.30 3.35
N ALA A 163 3.26 -8.16 2.17
CA ALA A 163 1.85 -8.48 1.97
C ALA A 163 1.55 -9.97 2.13
N GLY A 164 2.38 -10.85 1.55
CA GLY A 164 2.27 -12.29 1.72
C GLY A 164 2.63 -12.74 3.14
N ALA A 165 3.72 -12.22 3.70
CA ALA A 165 4.11 -12.49 5.08
C ALA A 165 3.00 -12.10 6.08
N GLN A 166 2.30 -10.99 5.84
CA GLN A 166 1.16 -10.56 6.68
C GLN A 166 -0.05 -11.50 6.59
N VAL A 167 -0.30 -12.10 5.44
CA VAL A 167 -1.35 -13.16 5.32
C VAL A 167 -1.02 -14.31 6.27
N LEU A 168 0.24 -14.75 6.29
CA LEU A 168 0.70 -15.84 7.18
C LEU A 168 0.64 -15.42 8.66
N ALA A 169 1.12 -14.22 9.00
CA ALA A 169 1.07 -13.71 10.37
C ALA A 169 -0.38 -13.58 10.89
N ARG A 170 -1.29 -13.07 10.05
CA ARG A 170 -2.72 -12.96 10.40
C ARG A 170 -3.39 -14.30 10.58
N SER A 171 -3.04 -15.30 9.77
CA SER A 171 -3.54 -16.67 9.91
C SER A 171 -3.11 -17.28 11.25
N VAL A 172 -1.83 -17.16 11.60
CA VAL A 172 -1.30 -17.62 12.89
C VAL A 172 -2.02 -16.94 14.06
N LEU A 173 -2.17 -15.62 14.00
CA LEU A 173 -2.83 -14.84 15.07
C LEU A 173 -4.33 -15.11 15.16
N ALA A 174 -4.98 -15.51 14.07
CA ALA A 174 -6.38 -15.94 14.05
C ALA A 174 -6.57 -17.42 14.46
N GLY A 175 -5.47 -18.17 14.63
CA GLY A 175 -5.52 -19.60 14.93
C GLY A 175 -6.05 -20.44 13.78
N THR A 176 -5.87 -20.00 12.53
CA THR A 176 -6.34 -20.70 11.32
C THR A 176 -5.19 -21.08 10.42
N THR A 177 -5.38 -22.17 9.65
CA THR A 177 -4.43 -22.53 8.59
C THR A 177 -4.78 -21.77 7.32
N PRO A 178 -3.84 -20.98 6.74
CA PRO A 178 -4.08 -20.31 5.47
C PRO A 178 -4.20 -21.33 4.33
N VAL A 179 -5.00 -21.02 3.33
CA VAL A 179 -4.95 -21.72 2.05
C VAL A 179 -3.86 -21.06 1.20
N ILE A 180 -2.98 -21.87 0.63
CA ILE A 180 -1.89 -21.39 -0.23
C ILE A 180 -2.25 -21.74 -1.67
N ALA A 181 -2.27 -20.74 -2.56
CA ALA A 181 -2.51 -20.92 -3.97
C ALA A 181 -1.31 -21.61 -4.65
N ALA A 182 -1.54 -22.46 -5.64
CA ALA A 182 -0.50 -23.16 -6.40
C ALA A 182 0.47 -22.19 -7.10
N SER A 183 0.04 -20.98 -7.41
CA SER A 183 0.92 -19.93 -7.95
C SER A 183 2.04 -19.49 -6.99
N ILE A 184 1.96 -19.86 -5.71
CA ILE A 184 2.97 -19.53 -4.71
C ILE A 184 3.97 -20.66 -4.49
N THR A 185 3.52 -21.92 -4.58
CA THR A 185 4.32 -23.11 -4.25
C THR A 185 4.82 -23.87 -5.47
N ASP A 186 4.03 -23.91 -6.53
CA ASP A 186 4.24 -24.87 -7.62
C ASP A 186 4.86 -24.23 -8.88
N GLY A 187 5.26 -22.94 -8.79
CA GLY A 187 5.89 -22.21 -9.89
C GLY A 187 4.96 -21.94 -11.08
N VAL A 188 3.64 -22.14 -10.92
CA VAL A 188 2.65 -21.81 -11.95
C VAL A 188 2.23 -20.36 -11.89
N SER A 189 1.80 -19.81 -13.02
CA SER A 189 1.28 -18.44 -13.06
C SER A 189 -0.06 -18.33 -12.34
N PHE A 190 -0.37 -17.17 -11.82
CA PHE A 190 -1.70 -16.86 -11.33
C PHE A 190 -2.71 -16.84 -12.49
N THR A 191 -3.71 -17.73 -12.44
CA THR A 191 -4.82 -17.81 -13.38
C THR A 191 -6.15 -17.88 -12.63
N PRO A 192 -7.31 -17.64 -13.30
CA PRO A 192 -8.62 -17.83 -12.69
C PRO A 192 -8.81 -19.21 -12.06
N GLU A 193 -8.39 -20.28 -12.75
CA GLU A 193 -8.52 -21.66 -12.27
C GLU A 193 -7.69 -21.91 -11.01
N VAL A 194 -6.45 -21.37 -10.96
CA VAL A 194 -5.59 -21.46 -9.77
C VAL A 194 -6.24 -20.73 -8.60
N PHE A 195 -6.86 -19.57 -8.85
CA PHE A 195 -7.57 -18.82 -7.83
C PHE A 195 -8.81 -19.55 -7.33
N LEU A 196 -9.67 -20.05 -8.24
CA LEU A 196 -10.90 -20.78 -7.91
C LEU A 196 -10.60 -22.04 -7.10
N ASN A 197 -9.65 -22.86 -7.55
CA ASN A 197 -9.21 -24.08 -6.84
C ASN A 197 -8.70 -23.76 -5.42
N ALA A 198 -8.08 -22.62 -5.23
CA ALA A 198 -7.63 -22.20 -3.90
C ALA A 198 -8.80 -21.64 -3.05
N ALA A 199 -9.70 -20.88 -3.63
CA ALA A 199 -10.86 -20.31 -2.93
C ALA A 199 -11.82 -21.39 -2.42
N GLU A 200 -12.04 -22.47 -3.18
CA GLU A 200 -12.86 -23.61 -2.77
C GLU A 200 -12.35 -24.33 -1.51
N ARG A 201 -11.05 -24.29 -1.26
CA ARG A 201 -10.44 -24.93 -0.08
C ARG A 201 -10.61 -24.13 1.22
N LEU A 202 -11.12 -22.90 1.14
CA LEU A 202 -11.45 -22.10 2.33
C LEU A 202 -12.68 -22.68 3.03
N SER A 203 -12.54 -23.00 4.30
CA SER A 203 -13.57 -23.66 5.10
C SER A 203 -14.25 -22.77 6.12
N CYS A 204 -13.62 -21.63 6.49
CA CYS A 204 -14.20 -20.70 7.46
C CYS A 204 -15.22 -19.76 6.80
N ALA A 205 -16.16 -19.26 7.61
CA ALA A 205 -17.18 -18.31 7.13
C ALA A 205 -16.58 -16.92 6.85
N ARG A 206 -15.55 -16.49 7.61
CA ARG A 206 -14.85 -15.24 7.39
C ARG A 206 -13.61 -15.49 6.54
N ARG A 207 -13.65 -15.08 5.28
CA ARG A 207 -12.63 -15.35 4.27
C ARG A 207 -11.98 -14.06 3.80
N PHE A 208 -10.67 -14.06 3.70
CA PHE A 208 -9.88 -12.90 3.27
C PHE A 208 -8.84 -13.29 2.24
N VAL A 209 -8.55 -12.36 1.34
CA VAL A 209 -7.45 -12.48 0.37
C VAL A 209 -6.79 -11.13 0.16
N SER A 210 -5.48 -11.15 -0.10
CA SER A 210 -4.75 -9.96 -0.58
C SER A 210 -4.36 -10.19 -2.02
N LEU A 211 -4.71 -9.24 -2.89
CA LEU A 211 -4.44 -9.27 -4.32
C LEU A 211 -3.77 -7.98 -4.79
N VAL A 212 -3.14 -8.03 -5.94
CA VAL A 212 -2.69 -6.84 -6.68
C VAL A 212 -3.68 -6.51 -7.81
N PRO A 213 -3.75 -5.25 -8.29
CA PRO A 213 -4.69 -4.87 -9.35
C PRO A 213 -4.65 -5.75 -10.60
N THR A 214 -3.46 -6.14 -11.04
CA THR A 214 -3.28 -7.04 -12.20
C THR A 214 -3.92 -8.42 -12.01
N GLN A 215 -3.97 -8.96 -10.78
CA GLN A 215 -4.66 -10.21 -10.50
C GLN A 215 -6.17 -10.06 -10.59
N VAL A 216 -6.71 -8.95 -10.06
CA VAL A 216 -8.15 -8.67 -10.14
C VAL A 216 -8.56 -8.41 -11.59
N HIS A 217 -7.77 -7.65 -12.37
CA HIS A 217 -8.02 -7.48 -13.81
C HIS A 217 -8.11 -8.81 -14.54
N LYS A 218 -7.15 -9.72 -14.32
CA LYS A 218 -7.17 -11.06 -14.94
C LYS A 218 -8.43 -11.86 -14.60
N LEU A 219 -8.91 -11.78 -13.37
CA LEU A 219 -10.15 -12.45 -12.96
C LEU A 219 -11.36 -11.83 -13.66
N LEU A 220 -11.48 -10.51 -13.69
CA LEU A 220 -12.63 -9.82 -14.31
C LEU A 220 -12.62 -9.98 -15.84
N GLU A 221 -11.47 -9.86 -16.51
CA GLU A 221 -11.34 -10.08 -17.95
C GLU A 221 -11.73 -11.52 -18.34
N ALA A 222 -11.32 -12.52 -17.56
CA ALA A 222 -11.71 -13.91 -17.80
C ALA A 222 -13.22 -14.12 -17.57
N ALA A 223 -13.79 -13.45 -16.58
CA ALA A 223 -15.23 -13.48 -16.32
C ALA A 223 -16.05 -12.86 -17.44
N GLU A 224 -15.57 -11.79 -18.04
CA GLU A 224 -16.20 -11.13 -19.21
C GLU A 224 -16.08 -12.01 -20.47
N ALA A 225 -14.97 -12.71 -20.64
CA ALA A 225 -14.70 -13.55 -21.81
C ALA A 225 -15.52 -14.85 -21.82
N SER A 226 -15.94 -15.38 -20.67
CA SER A 226 -16.69 -16.63 -20.54
C SER A 226 -17.77 -16.52 -19.46
N PRO A 227 -19.08 -16.48 -19.84
CA PRO A 227 -20.17 -16.37 -18.87
C PRO A 227 -20.20 -17.49 -17.81
N ALA A 228 -19.84 -18.72 -18.18
CA ALA A 228 -19.79 -19.85 -17.23
C ALA A 228 -18.69 -19.63 -16.18
N LEU A 229 -17.47 -19.34 -16.64
CA LEU A 229 -16.33 -19.05 -15.76
C LEU A 229 -16.57 -17.77 -14.95
N GLY A 230 -17.29 -16.79 -15.54
CA GLY A 230 -17.67 -15.55 -14.91
C GLY A 230 -18.56 -15.76 -13.68
N SER A 231 -19.54 -16.65 -13.79
CA SER A 231 -20.38 -17.02 -12.64
C SER A 231 -19.54 -17.59 -11.50
N GLU A 232 -18.64 -18.53 -11.80
CA GLU A 232 -17.77 -19.15 -10.79
C GLU A 232 -16.84 -18.12 -10.12
N ILE A 233 -16.25 -17.19 -10.91
CA ILE A 233 -15.38 -16.14 -10.39
C ILE A 233 -16.14 -15.19 -9.49
N TYR A 234 -17.33 -14.72 -9.92
CA TYR A 234 -18.13 -13.79 -9.13
C TYR A 234 -18.65 -14.43 -7.85
N ASP A 235 -19.08 -15.69 -7.90
CA ASP A 235 -19.50 -16.45 -6.73
C ASP A 235 -18.34 -16.64 -5.74
N ALA A 236 -17.15 -16.97 -6.23
CA ALA A 236 -15.97 -17.10 -5.39
C ALA A 236 -15.55 -15.77 -4.75
N LEU A 237 -15.48 -14.69 -5.54
CA LEU A 237 -15.12 -13.36 -5.04
C LEU A 237 -16.17 -12.82 -4.05
N GLY A 238 -17.46 -13.08 -4.29
CA GLY A 238 -18.55 -12.67 -3.41
C GLY A 238 -18.54 -13.33 -2.02
N GLN A 239 -17.84 -14.46 -1.86
CA GLN A 239 -17.70 -15.15 -0.58
C GLN A 239 -16.64 -14.52 0.34
N PHE A 240 -15.80 -13.62 -0.16
CA PHE A 240 -14.79 -12.97 0.67
C PHE A 240 -15.39 -11.86 1.54
N THR A 241 -15.15 -11.94 2.84
CA THR A 241 -15.44 -10.87 3.80
C THR A 241 -14.65 -9.60 3.47
N GLY A 242 -13.45 -9.77 2.91
CA GLY A 242 -12.61 -8.67 2.46
C GLY A 242 -11.57 -9.11 1.44
N ILE A 243 -11.48 -8.34 0.34
CA ILE A 243 -10.44 -8.47 -0.69
C ILE A 243 -9.55 -7.24 -0.56
N LEU A 244 -8.34 -7.43 0.02
CA LEU A 244 -7.37 -6.35 0.17
C LEU A 244 -6.63 -6.13 -1.14
N LEU A 245 -6.80 -4.96 -1.74
CA LEU A 245 -6.18 -4.58 -3.00
C LEU A 245 -5.04 -3.59 -2.75
N GLY A 246 -3.80 -4.00 -3.02
CA GLY A 246 -2.64 -3.18 -2.72
C GLY A 246 -1.45 -3.45 -3.63
N GLY A 247 -0.33 -2.83 -3.29
CA GLY A 247 0.94 -3.00 -3.98
C GLY A 247 1.13 -2.12 -5.22
N ALA A 248 0.07 -1.62 -5.81
CA ALA A 248 0.03 -0.62 -6.88
C ALA A 248 -1.28 0.18 -6.78
N PRO A 249 -1.39 1.35 -7.42
CA PRO A 249 -2.64 2.06 -7.57
C PRO A 249 -3.67 1.18 -8.30
N ALA A 250 -4.92 1.22 -7.84
CA ALA A 250 -6.04 0.59 -8.52
C ALA A 250 -6.78 1.64 -9.37
N SER A 251 -7.06 1.32 -10.63
CA SER A 251 -7.80 2.24 -11.51
C SER A 251 -9.23 2.48 -11.00
N ALA A 252 -9.74 3.69 -11.24
CA ALA A 252 -11.12 4.03 -10.86
C ALA A 252 -12.14 3.10 -11.53
N SER A 253 -11.86 2.66 -12.76
CA SER A 253 -12.71 1.72 -13.49
C SER A 253 -12.74 0.33 -12.84
N LEU A 254 -11.60 -0.19 -12.38
CA LEU A 254 -11.54 -1.45 -11.64
C LEU A 254 -12.36 -1.39 -10.36
N LEU A 255 -12.21 -0.30 -9.59
CA LEU A 255 -12.94 -0.10 -8.35
C LEU A 255 -14.45 0.08 -8.58
N THR A 256 -14.84 0.70 -9.71
CA THR A 256 -16.24 0.85 -10.09
C THR A 256 -16.83 -0.50 -10.47
N ALA A 257 -16.16 -1.29 -11.33
CA ALA A 257 -16.61 -2.63 -11.68
C ALA A 257 -16.74 -3.54 -10.46
N ALA A 258 -15.75 -3.54 -9.55
CA ALA A 258 -15.82 -4.30 -8.31
C ALA A 258 -17.02 -3.91 -7.43
N ARG A 259 -17.34 -2.60 -7.35
CA ARG A 259 -18.49 -2.09 -6.59
C ARG A 259 -19.83 -2.49 -7.23
N GLU A 260 -19.94 -2.39 -8.55
CA GLU A 260 -21.14 -2.78 -9.29
C GLU A 260 -21.44 -4.28 -9.15
N LEU A 261 -20.39 -5.10 -9.04
CA LEU A 261 -20.50 -6.52 -8.75
C LEU A 261 -20.74 -6.84 -7.27
N GLY A 262 -20.82 -5.82 -6.39
CA GLY A 262 -21.04 -6.03 -4.96
C GLY A 262 -19.86 -6.66 -4.23
N LEU A 263 -18.66 -6.60 -4.77
CA LEU A 263 -17.46 -7.20 -4.16
C LEU A 263 -16.92 -6.34 -3.01
N ASN A 264 -16.52 -6.98 -1.93
CA ASN A 264 -15.90 -6.32 -0.77
C ASN A 264 -14.42 -5.98 -1.02
N VAL A 265 -14.13 -5.20 -2.05
CA VAL A 265 -12.77 -4.74 -2.38
C VAL A 265 -12.41 -3.52 -1.56
N VAL A 266 -11.30 -3.61 -0.83
CA VAL A 266 -10.75 -2.55 0.01
C VAL A 266 -9.35 -2.21 -0.50
N THR A 267 -9.15 -0.98 -0.98
CA THR A 267 -7.81 -0.53 -1.37
C THR A 267 -6.95 -0.34 -0.12
N THR A 268 -5.67 -0.70 -0.21
CA THR A 268 -4.75 -0.61 0.92
C THR A 268 -3.52 0.22 0.56
N TYR A 269 -3.17 1.18 1.43
CA TYR A 269 -1.92 1.91 1.37
C TYR A 269 -1.05 1.56 2.57
N GLY A 270 0.22 1.32 2.30
CA GLY A 270 1.26 0.95 3.26
C GLY A 270 2.45 0.30 2.58
N SER A 271 3.43 -0.05 3.37
CA SER A 271 4.71 -0.60 2.91
C SER A 271 5.28 -1.62 3.91
N ALA A 272 6.50 -2.09 3.69
CA ALA A 272 7.21 -2.91 4.67
C ALA A 272 7.39 -2.17 6.01
N GLU A 273 7.62 -0.86 5.95
CA GLU A 273 7.84 0.01 7.10
C GLU A 273 6.60 0.16 7.99
N THR A 274 5.43 -0.18 7.47
CA THR A 274 4.13 -0.13 8.18
C THR A 274 3.53 -1.51 8.44
N ALA A 275 4.36 -2.56 8.39
CA ALA A 275 3.91 -3.94 8.48
C ALA A 275 2.76 -4.26 7.49
N GLY A 276 2.87 -3.76 6.27
CA GLY A 276 1.84 -3.86 5.23
C GLY A 276 0.85 -2.69 5.23
N GLY A 277 -0.34 -2.90 4.65
CA GLY A 277 -1.38 -1.87 4.56
C GLY A 277 -1.84 -1.38 5.92
N CYS A 278 -1.90 -0.07 6.11
CA CYS A 278 -2.31 0.59 7.36
C CYS A 278 -3.36 1.71 7.14
N VAL A 279 -3.64 2.06 5.88
CA VAL A 279 -4.74 2.95 5.48
C VAL A 279 -5.59 2.18 4.46
N TYR A 280 -6.87 1.99 4.77
CA TYR A 280 -7.80 1.21 3.95
C TYR A 280 -8.86 2.12 3.35
N SER A 281 -9.03 2.08 2.02
CA SER A 281 -9.94 2.97 1.28
C SER A 281 -9.81 4.45 1.70
N GLY A 282 -8.57 4.89 1.91
CA GLY A 282 -8.23 6.24 2.37
C GLY A 282 -8.36 6.49 3.87
N VAL A 283 -8.93 5.57 4.65
CA VAL A 283 -9.14 5.71 6.08
C VAL A 283 -8.03 5.01 6.86
N ALA A 284 -7.41 5.72 7.80
CA ALA A 284 -6.41 5.16 8.70
C ALA A 284 -7.04 4.06 9.58
N LEU A 285 -6.36 2.91 9.69
CA LEU A 285 -6.83 1.80 10.52
C LEU A 285 -6.85 2.18 12.02
N PRO A 286 -7.68 1.49 12.83
CA PRO A 286 -7.68 1.70 14.28
C PRO A 286 -6.29 1.55 14.90
N GLY A 287 -5.82 2.57 15.62
CA GLY A 287 -4.48 2.64 16.18
C GLY A 287 -3.40 3.23 15.25
N VAL A 288 -3.74 3.50 14.00
CA VAL A 288 -2.87 4.21 13.05
C VAL A 288 -3.14 5.71 13.14
N ARG A 289 -2.07 6.48 13.23
CA ARG A 289 -2.10 7.95 13.12
C ARG A 289 -1.62 8.33 11.72
N LEU A 290 -2.32 9.26 11.10
CA LEU A 290 -2.01 9.77 9.76
C LEU A 290 -1.84 11.28 9.83
N ARG A 291 -0.75 11.78 9.27
CA ARG A 291 -0.50 13.22 9.14
C ARG A 291 -0.02 13.54 7.73
N VAL A 292 -0.57 14.59 7.14
CA VAL A 292 -0.06 15.20 5.92
C VAL A 292 0.65 16.49 6.31
N VAL A 293 1.95 16.53 6.09
CA VAL A 293 2.81 17.66 6.46
C VAL A 293 3.16 18.44 5.20
N PRO A 294 2.66 19.66 5.03
CA PRO A 294 3.07 20.52 3.94
C PRO A 294 4.60 20.73 3.97
N GLU A 295 5.25 20.52 2.85
CA GLU A 295 6.66 20.89 2.66
C GLU A 295 6.68 22.04 1.65
N ASP A 296 7.64 22.96 1.79
CA ASP A 296 7.79 24.16 0.93
C ASP A 296 8.08 23.83 -0.55
N ALA A 297 7.97 22.59 -0.92
CA ALA A 297 8.36 22.03 -2.21
C ALA A 297 7.36 22.28 -3.36
N GLY A 298 6.40 23.22 -3.23
CA GLY A 298 5.64 23.72 -4.39
C GLY A 298 4.75 22.72 -5.13
N LEU A 299 4.39 21.57 -4.51
CA LEU A 299 3.37 20.67 -5.07
C LEU A 299 1.96 21.26 -4.91
N ALA A 300 1.73 22.04 -3.85
CA ALA A 300 0.45 22.69 -3.60
C ALA A 300 0.12 23.75 -4.67
N ASP A 301 1.14 24.38 -5.24
CA ASP A 301 0.99 25.42 -6.29
C ASP A 301 1.00 24.82 -7.71
N SER A 302 1.12 23.52 -7.86
CA SER A 302 1.10 22.87 -9.17
C SER A 302 -0.33 22.79 -9.72
N PRO A 303 -0.59 23.27 -10.95
CA PRO A 303 -1.91 23.16 -11.58
C PRO A 303 -2.36 21.69 -11.74
N VAL A 304 -1.44 20.73 -11.65
CA VAL A 304 -1.72 19.29 -11.74
C VAL A 304 -2.20 18.71 -10.40
N VAL A 305 -2.01 19.46 -9.31
CA VAL A 305 -2.49 19.12 -7.96
C VAL A 305 -3.54 20.14 -7.50
N ALA A 306 -3.90 21.09 -8.37
CA ALA A 306 -4.90 22.11 -8.10
C ALA A 306 -6.24 21.49 -7.69
N GLY A 307 -6.76 21.87 -6.52
CA GLY A 307 -7.97 21.34 -5.90
C GLY A 307 -7.69 20.37 -4.74
N ALA A 308 -6.46 19.94 -4.49
CA ALA A 308 -6.08 19.24 -3.27
C ALA A 308 -5.82 20.28 -2.17
N GLU A 309 -6.76 20.45 -1.25
CA GLU A 309 -6.51 21.25 -0.05
C GLU A 309 -5.31 20.69 0.69
N ALA A 310 -4.23 21.50 0.81
CA ALA A 310 -3.01 21.22 1.56
C ALA A 310 -2.37 19.82 1.23
N ALA A 311 -1.78 19.72 0.05
CA ALA A 311 -0.91 18.56 -0.26
C ALA A 311 0.39 18.62 0.55
N GLY A 312 0.90 17.46 0.97
CA GLY A 312 2.12 17.36 1.74
C GLY A 312 2.66 15.95 1.82
N ARG A 313 3.79 15.80 2.52
CA ARG A 313 4.37 14.49 2.77
C ARG A 313 3.54 13.68 3.75
N ILE A 314 3.32 12.42 3.43
CA ILE A 314 2.56 11.50 4.26
C ILE A 314 3.45 11.02 5.41
N TRP A 315 2.94 11.14 6.64
CA TRP A 315 3.54 10.59 7.84
C TRP A 315 2.56 9.63 8.50
N LEU A 316 3.06 8.47 8.90
CA LEU A 316 2.29 7.40 9.53
C LEU A 316 2.82 7.17 10.94
N GLY A 317 1.92 7.06 11.92
CA GLY A 317 2.28 6.87 13.33
C GLY A 317 1.55 5.69 13.95
N GLY A 318 2.20 5.03 14.93
CA GLY A 318 1.57 3.95 15.70
C GLY A 318 2.47 2.74 15.92
N GLU A 319 1.90 1.74 16.58
CA GLU A 319 2.62 0.51 16.98
C GLU A 319 2.93 -0.46 15.84
N HIS A 320 2.23 -0.33 14.70
CA HIS A 320 2.42 -1.13 13.49
C HIS A 320 3.70 -0.79 12.72
N LEU A 321 4.41 0.26 13.13
CA LEU A 321 5.63 0.70 12.45
C LEU A 321 6.80 -0.22 12.68
N ALA A 322 7.61 -0.39 11.65
CA ALA A 322 8.90 -1.07 11.74
C ALA A 322 9.81 -0.41 12.78
N SER A 323 10.72 -1.20 13.34
CA SER A 323 11.75 -0.70 14.27
C SER A 323 12.80 0.17 13.56
N GLY A 324 12.89 0.05 12.25
CA GLY A 324 13.84 0.76 11.39
C GLY A 324 14.40 -0.14 10.31
N TYR A 325 15.54 0.27 9.77
CA TYR A 325 16.30 -0.52 8.79
C TYR A 325 17.48 -1.19 9.47
N MET A 326 17.59 -2.51 9.35
CA MET A 326 18.66 -3.30 9.97
C MET A 326 20.02 -2.85 9.45
N GLY A 327 20.89 -2.46 10.38
CA GLY A 327 22.27 -2.05 10.04
C GLY A 327 22.41 -0.70 9.33
N ASP A 328 21.32 0.04 9.09
CA ASP A 328 21.35 1.34 8.40
C ASP A 328 20.80 2.45 9.33
N SER A 329 21.70 2.98 10.17
CA SER A 329 21.36 4.04 11.13
C SER A 329 21.02 5.37 10.46
N ALA A 330 21.70 5.70 9.36
CA ALA A 330 21.46 6.95 8.65
C ALA A 330 20.05 6.98 8.02
N ARG A 331 19.69 5.91 7.33
CA ARG A 331 18.36 5.77 6.74
C ARG A 331 17.27 5.67 7.82
N THR A 332 17.51 4.94 8.90
CA THR A 332 16.58 4.85 10.02
C THR A 332 16.32 6.24 10.60
N ALA A 333 17.36 7.01 10.93
CA ALA A 333 17.25 8.34 11.49
C ALA A 333 16.57 9.36 10.54
N SER A 334 16.64 9.13 9.22
CA SER A 334 16.00 10.00 8.24
C SER A 334 14.50 9.73 8.02
N HIS A 335 13.99 8.57 8.44
CA HIS A 335 12.61 8.16 8.19
C HIS A 335 11.81 7.88 9.45
N PHE A 336 12.44 7.47 10.56
CA PHE A 336 11.74 7.10 11.79
C PHE A 336 12.05 8.08 12.91
N PHE A 337 11.00 8.54 13.59
CA PHE A 337 11.06 9.57 14.60
C PHE A 337 10.15 9.23 15.79
N VAL A 338 10.44 9.87 16.93
CA VAL A 338 9.52 9.91 18.09
C VAL A 338 9.17 11.35 18.35
N ASP A 339 7.87 11.65 18.54
CA ASP A 339 7.42 12.98 18.92
C ASP A 339 7.51 13.20 20.44
N ALA A 340 7.17 14.42 20.89
CA ALA A 340 7.21 14.80 22.31
C ALA A 340 6.26 13.97 23.19
N ASP A 341 5.23 13.35 22.61
CA ASP A 341 4.27 12.49 23.32
C ASP A 341 4.70 11.00 23.34
N GLY A 342 5.89 10.69 22.82
CA GLY A 342 6.43 9.33 22.74
C GLY A 342 5.83 8.49 21.58
N CYS A 343 5.06 9.09 20.67
CA CYS A 343 4.51 8.39 19.53
C CYS A 343 5.57 8.22 18.43
N ARG A 344 5.69 7.00 17.92
CA ARG A 344 6.57 6.71 16.78
C ARG A 344 5.92 7.12 15.48
N TRP A 345 6.71 7.69 14.58
CA TRP A 345 6.32 8.15 13.27
C TRP A 345 7.27 7.65 12.18
N TYR A 346 6.71 7.31 11.06
CA TYR A 346 7.41 7.02 9.82
C TYR A 346 7.11 8.10 8.79
N ARG A 347 8.17 8.80 8.36
CA ARG A 347 8.13 9.74 7.25
C ARG A 347 8.26 8.96 5.94
N THR A 348 7.19 8.86 5.18
CA THR A 348 7.20 8.18 3.89
C THR A 348 7.91 9.03 2.82
N ASP A 349 8.19 8.44 1.66
CA ASP A 349 8.58 9.19 0.47
C ASP A 349 7.38 9.60 -0.40
N ASP A 350 6.16 9.36 0.09
CA ASP A 350 4.94 9.62 -0.63
C ASP A 350 4.33 10.97 -0.23
N TYR A 351 3.71 11.63 -1.20
CA TYR A 351 2.88 12.81 -1.02
C TYR A 351 1.40 12.44 -1.09
N GLY A 352 0.59 13.18 -0.37
CA GLY A 352 -0.86 13.00 -0.34
C GLY A 352 -1.58 14.26 0.08
N SER A 353 -2.90 14.19 0.01
CA SER A 353 -3.81 15.20 0.56
C SER A 353 -4.92 14.50 1.34
N LEU A 354 -5.58 15.24 2.22
CA LEU A 354 -6.76 14.77 2.93
C LEU A 354 -8.00 15.32 2.24
N VAL A 355 -8.85 14.41 1.79
CA VAL A 355 -10.15 14.75 1.17
C VAL A 355 -11.22 14.72 2.25
N PRO A 356 -11.97 15.80 2.44
CA PRO A 356 -13.10 15.80 3.37
C PRO A 356 -14.10 14.70 3.02
N PRO A 357 -14.82 14.15 4.01
CA PRO A 357 -15.89 13.20 3.73
C PRO A 357 -16.99 13.88 2.90
N ALA A 358 -17.64 13.11 2.02
CA ALA A 358 -18.75 13.64 1.23
C ALA A 358 -19.88 14.17 2.16
N PRO A 359 -20.53 15.28 1.81
CA PRO A 359 -21.41 16.03 2.71
C PRO A 359 -22.66 15.29 3.21
N ASN A 360 -22.84 14.00 2.90
CA ASN A 360 -24.05 13.22 3.30
C ASN A 360 -23.73 11.81 3.83
N THR A 361 -22.50 11.52 4.28
CA THR A 361 -22.11 10.13 4.58
C THR A 361 -22.25 9.69 6.04
N SER A 362 -22.54 10.59 6.99
CA SER A 362 -22.97 10.25 8.37
C SER A 362 -23.27 11.51 9.19
N GLU A 363 -24.22 11.42 10.13
CA GLU A 363 -24.53 12.49 11.09
C GLU A 363 -23.32 12.90 11.98
N ASP A 364 -22.25 12.12 11.99
CA ASP A 364 -21.02 12.31 12.81
C ASP A 364 -19.80 12.83 12.04
N GLY A 365 -19.96 13.36 10.82
CA GLY A 365 -18.86 13.90 10.02
C GLY A 365 -17.71 12.89 9.91
N GLY A 366 -17.71 12.01 8.92
CA GLY A 366 -16.69 10.95 8.72
C GLY A 366 -15.26 11.49 8.76
N ALA A 367 -14.27 10.63 9.04
CA ALA A 367 -12.86 11.01 9.00
C ALA A 367 -12.45 11.38 7.56
N PRO A 368 -11.56 12.38 7.37
CA PRO A 368 -11.04 12.71 6.05
C PRO A 368 -10.26 11.53 5.48
N ALA A 369 -10.42 11.30 4.17
CA ALA A 369 -9.76 10.23 3.46
C ALA A 369 -8.42 10.67 2.87
N LEU A 370 -7.39 9.83 2.98
CA LEU A 370 -6.11 10.04 2.33
C LEU A 370 -6.24 9.78 0.83
N SER A 371 -5.86 10.77 0.04
CA SER A 371 -5.57 10.64 -1.39
C SER A 371 -4.07 10.65 -1.59
N VAL A 372 -3.51 9.56 -2.09
CA VAL A 372 -2.07 9.44 -2.38
C VAL A 372 -1.80 10.07 -3.75
N LEU A 373 -0.90 11.04 -3.80
CA LEU A 373 -0.58 11.81 -5.01
C LEU A 373 0.64 11.27 -5.77
N GLY A 374 1.40 10.37 -5.14
CA GLY A 374 2.60 9.76 -5.70
C GLY A 374 3.83 9.97 -4.82
N ARG A 375 4.98 9.49 -5.30
CA ARG A 375 6.26 9.60 -4.59
C ARG A 375 6.96 10.92 -4.88
N SER A 376 7.86 11.30 -3.99
CA SER A 376 8.71 12.49 -4.19
C SER A 376 9.64 12.36 -5.41
N ASP A 377 10.08 11.13 -5.69
CA ASP A 377 10.91 10.79 -6.85
C ASP A 377 10.10 10.60 -8.16
N ASP A 378 8.78 10.53 -8.09
CA ASP A 378 7.86 10.42 -9.23
C ASP A 378 7.36 11.80 -9.73
N VAL A 379 7.77 12.90 -9.09
CA VAL A 379 7.45 14.26 -9.54
C VAL A 379 8.34 14.63 -10.72
N ILE A 380 7.70 14.93 -11.84
CA ILE A 380 8.36 15.33 -13.09
C ILE A 380 8.47 16.85 -13.13
N ILE A 381 9.68 17.39 -13.28
CA ILE A 381 9.88 18.82 -13.49
C ILE A 381 10.01 19.07 -14.99
N THR A 382 8.95 19.54 -15.61
CA THR A 382 8.88 19.77 -17.05
C THR A 382 8.68 21.24 -17.36
N GLY A 383 9.64 21.90 -18.03
CA GLY A 383 9.57 23.33 -18.32
C GLY A 383 9.41 24.21 -17.06
N GLY A 384 9.97 23.80 -15.93
CA GLY A 384 9.84 24.48 -14.63
C GLY A 384 8.55 24.18 -13.86
N VAL A 385 7.62 23.42 -14.44
CA VAL A 385 6.35 23.02 -13.80
C VAL A 385 6.50 21.63 -13.19
N LYS A 386 6.05 21.46 -11.93
CA LYS A 386 6.02 20.17 -11.26
C LYS A 386 4.75 19.42 -11.66
N VAL A 387 4.91 18.22 -12.19
CA VAL A 387 3.82 17.35 -12.66
C VAL A 387 3.90 16.02 -11.90
N SER A 388 2.80 15.60 -11.29
CA SER A 388 2.70 14.27 -10.69
C SER A 388 2.49 13.22 -11.78
N SER A 389 3.43 12.27 -11.93
CA SER A 389 3.29 11.14 -12.85
C SER A 389 2.03 10.32 -12.55
N HIS A 390 1.71 10.19 -11.26
CA HIS A 390 0.52 9.48 -10.79
C HIS A 390 -0.79 10.18 -11.21
N ALA A 391 -0.85 11.52 -11.12
CA ALA A 391 -2.02 12.26 -11.57
C ALA A 391 -2.25 12.13 -13.09
N VAL A 392 -1.16 12.13 -13.88
CA VAL A 392 -1.25 11.89 -15.32
C VAL A 392 -1.72 10.46 -15.61
N ALA A 393 -1.18 9.45 -14.92
CA ALA A 393 -1.62 8.06 -15.04
C ALA A 393 -3.11 7.90 -14.71
N ALA A 394 -3.57 8.47 -13.60
CA ALA A 394 -4.98 8.42 -13.20
C ALA A 394 -5.92 9.06 -14.23
N VAL A 395 -5.50 10.16 -14.89
CA VAL A 395 -6.27 10.75 -15.98
C VAL A 395 -6.31 9.83 -17.20
N LEU A 396 -5.20 9.22 -17.58
CA LEU A 396 -5.14 8.26 -18.69
C LEU A 396 -6.04 7.04 -18.41
N GLU A 397 -5.97 6.49 -17.20
CA GLU A 397 -6.79 5.35 -16.77
C GLU A 397 -8.29 5.67 -16.63
N SER A 398 -8.67 6.95 -16.56
CA SER A 398 -10.08 7.35 -16.61
C SER A 398 -10.70 7.21 -18.00
N HIS A 399 -9.89 7.00 -19.05
CA HIS A 399 -10.40 6.72 -20.38
C HIS A 399 -10.89 5.27 -20.48
N PRO A 400 -12.12 5.02 -21.01
CA PRO A 400 -12.73 3.68 -20.99
C PRO A 400 -11.89 2.58 -21.66
N ALA A 401 -11.12 2.92 -22.70
CA ALA A 401 -10.28 1.96 -23.40
C ALA A 401 -8.99 1.61 -22.65
N VAL A 402 -8.57 2.40 -21.66
CA VAL A 402 -7.30 2.18 -20.95
C VAL A 402 -7.51 1.20 -19.80
N ARG A 403 -6.66 0.16 -19.75
CA ARG A 403 -6.59 -0.80 -18.66
C ARG A 403 -5.66 -0.30 -17.54
N GLU A 404 -4.43 0.03 -17.91
CA GLU A 404 -3.38 0.52 -17.01
C GLU A 404 -2.54 1.59 -17.71
N ALA A 405 -1.98 2.52 -16.94
CA ALA A 405 -1.08 3.56 -17.43
C ALA A 405 0.19 3.64 -16.57
N ALA A 406 1.32 3.83 -17.23
CA ALA A 406 2.60 4.13 -16.60
C ALA A 406 3.16 5.45 -17.16
N VAL A 407 3.60 6.33 -16.29
CA VAL A 407 4.08 7.68 -16.64
C VAL A 407 5.41 7.94 -15.97
N ALA A 408 6.37 8.48 -16.72
CA ALA A 408 7.66 8.88 -16.18
C ALA A 408 8.17 10.17 -16.81
N GLY A 409 9.04 10.86 -16.09
CA GLY A 409 9.85 11.96 -16.61
C GLY A 409 11.11 11.41 -17.29
N VAL A 410 11.24 11.63 -18.58
CA VAL A 410 12.43 11.23 -19.35
C VAL A 410 13.28 12.46 -19.64
N PRO A 411 14.61 12.42 -19.50
CA PRO A 411 15.48 13.55 -19.80
C PRO A 411 15.23 14.12 -21.19
N ASP A 412 15.05 15.44 -21.28
CA ASP A 412 14.73 16.14 -22.52
C ASP A 412 15.49 17.48 -22.57
N ALA A 413 16.14 17.78 -23.69
CA ALA A 413 16.97 18.96 -23.85
C ALA A 413 16.17 20.29 -23.78
N ARG A 414 14.89 20.28 -24.16
CA ARG A 414 14.04 21.48 -24.18
C ARG A 414 13.32 21.69 -22.85
N TRP A 415 12.87 20.61 -22.20
CA TRP A 415 11.98 20.65 -21.04
C TRP A 415 12.67 20.32 -19.73
N GLY A 416 13.96 19.90 -19.75
CA GLY A 416 14.64 19.28 -18.63
C GLY A 416 14.19 17.83 -18.44
N ALA A 417 12.89 17.63 -18.26
CA ALA A 417 12.26 16.32 -18.38
C ALA A 417 10.97 16.42 -19.21
N ALA A 418 10.75 15.47 -20.11
CA ALA A 418 9.51 15.30 -20.83
C ALA A 418 8.60 14.29 -20.13
N VAL A 419 7.32 14.60 -19.99
CA VAL A 419 6.31 13.63 -19.54
C VAL A 419 6.07 12.63 -20.63
N ILE A 420 6.34 11.35 -20.38
CA ILE A 420 6.15 10.24 -21.34
C ILE A 420 5.23 9.22 -20.68
N ALA A 421 4.28 8.67 -21.46
CA ALA A 421 3.34 7.67 -20.98
C ALA A 421 3.40 6.39 -21.83
N ALA A 422 3.16 5.27 -21.18
CA ALA A 422 2.74 4.03 -21.83
C ALA A 422 1.39 3.62 -21.27
N VAL A 423 0.54 3.00 -22.09
CA VAL A 423 -0.76 2.50 -21.70
C VAL A 423 -0.99 1.09 -22.24
N THR A 424 -1.70 0.27 -21.48
CA THR A 424 -2.30 -0.97 -21.97
C THR A 424 -3.78 -0.74 -22.19
N LEU A 425 -4.37 -1.38 -23.20
CA LEU A 425 -5.78 -1.24 -23.51
C LEU A 425 -6.57 -2.48 -23.09
N ARG A 426 -7.87 -2.31 -22.79
CA ARG A 426 -8.77 -3.42 -22.40
C ARG A 426 -9.04 -4.38 -23.53
N ASN A 427 -9.25 -3.86 -24.75
CA ASN A 427 -9.45 -4.63 -25.96
C ASN A 427 -8.43 -4.17 -26.99
N LEU A 428 -7.37 -4.95 -27.20
CA LEU A 428 -6.40 -4.71 -28.28
C LEU A 428 -6.94 -5.35 -29.55
N PRO A 429 -7.27 -4.56 -30.63
CA PRO A 429 -7.60 -5.14 -31.91
C PRO A 429 -6.39 -5.89 -32.50
N GLU A 430 -6.62 -7.03 -33.14
CA GLU A 430 -5.54 -7.81 -33.79
C GLU A 430 -4.73 -7.01 -34.84
N HIS A 431 -5.25 -5.88 -35.34
CA HIS A 431 -4.61 -5.00 -36.36
C HIS A 431 -4.43 -3.58 -35.79
N TYR A 432 -3.46 -3.44 -34.95
CA TYR A 432 -3.24 -2.30 -34.03
C TYR A 432 -2.45 -1.11 -34.63
N GLY A 433 -2.44 -0.89 -35.95
CA GLY A 433 -1.57 0.16 -36.56
C GLY A 433 -2.18 1.58 -36.64
N ALA A 434 -3.38 1.73 -37.18
CA ALA A 434 -4.00 3.03 -37.44
C ALA A 434 -4.71 3.63 -36.23
N ASP A 435 -5.38 2.80 -35.42
CA ASP A 435 -6.18 3.23 -34.25
C ASP A 435 -5.31 3.68 -33.08
N ALA A 436 -4.04 3.25 -33.03
CA ALA A 436 -3.10 3.60 -31.96
C ALA A 436 -2.78 5.09 -31.91
N ALA A 437 -2.57 5.70 -33.07
CA ALA A 437 -2.23 7.13 -33.19
C ALA A 437 -3.43 8.00 -32.78
N GLU A 438 -4.64 7.60 -33.17
CA GLU A 438 -5.88 8.29 -32.78
C GLU A 438 -6.14 8.19 -31.29
N THR A 439 -6.04 6.99 -30.72
CA THR A 439 -6.20 6.78 -29.26
C THR A 439 -5.15 7.57 -28.48
N ALA A 440 -3.90 7.57 -28.91
CA ALA A 440 -2.85 8.37 -28.27
C ALA A 440 -3.18 9.87 -28.29
N GLY A 441 -3.72 10.38 -29.41
CA GLY A 441 -4.17 11.76 -29.53
C GLY A 441 -5.32 12.10 -28.60
N GLN A 442 -6.32 11.22 -28.48
CA GLN A 442 -7.45 11.38 -27.54
C GLN A 442 -6.96 11.42 -26.10
N LEU A 443 -6.03 10.55 -25.72
CA LEU A 443 -5.43 10.49 -24.39
C LEU A 443 -4.64 11.76 -24.08
N GLN A 444 -3.89 12.30 -25.03
CA GLN A 444 -3.17 13.57 -24.87
C GLN A 444 -4.16 14.75 -24.71
N GLN A 445 -5.24 14.80 -25.47
CA GLN A 445 -6.28 15.81 -25.32
C GLN A 445 -6.96 15.72 -23.96
N LEU A 446 -7.25 14.52 -23.47
CA LEU A 446 -7.83 14.28 -22.14
C LEU A 446 -6.92 14.82 -21.03
N CYS A 447 -5.61 14.53 -21.11
CA CYS A 447 -4.62 15.09 -20.18
C CYS A 447 -4.57 16.62 -20.27
N GLY A 448 -4.57 17.19 -21.45
CA GLY A 448 -4.58 18.64 -21.64
C GLY A 448 -5.79 19.34 -21.04
N ALA A 449 -6.97 18.74 -21.18
CA ALA A 449 -8.22 19.26 -20.65
C ALA A 449 -8.27 19.23 -19.11
N ARG A 450 -7.68 18.21 -18.48
CA ARG A 450 -7.75 18.00 -17.03
C ARG A 450 -6.56 18.53 -16.25
N LEU A 451 -5.37 18.52 -16.85
CA LEU A 451 -4.11 18.81 -16.16
C LEU A 451 -3.36 20.01 -16.76
N GLY A 452 -3.91 20.61 -17.81
CA GLY A 452 -3.23 21.68 -18.54
C GLY A 452 -2.04 21.20 -19.38
N ALA A 453 -1.36 22.14 -20.05
CA ALA A 453 -0.33 21.84 -21.05
C ALA A 453 0.89 21.09 -20.49
N ALA A 454 1.27 21.33 -19.25
CA ALA A 454 2.40 20.66 -18.60
C ALA A 454 2.13 19.16 -18.33
N GLY A 455 0.87 18.81 -18.05
CA GLY A 455 0.45 17.43 -17.80
C GLY A 455 0.24 16.59 -19.06
N VAL A 456 0.41 17.17 -20.26
CA VAL A 456 0.25 16.42 -21.52
C VAL A 456 1.48 15.59 -21.81
N PRO A 457 1.38 14.24 -21.88
CA PRO A 457 2.49 13.39 -22.27
C PRO A 457 2.97 13.74 -23.70
N LYS A 458 4.29 13.89 -23.88
CA LYS A 458 4.87 14.16 -25.20
C LYS A 458 4.81 12.95 -26.13
N VAL A 459 4.83 11.74 -25.52
CA VAL A 459 4.62 10.45 -26.19
C VAL A 459 3.61 9.68 -25.36
N VAL A 460 2.63 9.05 -25.99
CA VAL A 460 1.79 8.00 -25.45
C VAL A 460 2.05 6.74 -26.27
N ARG A 461 2.72 5.76 -25.64
CA ARG A 461 2.98 4.46 -26.27
C ARG A 461 1.96 3.45 -25.79
N ILE A 462 1.32 2.78 -26.72
CA ILE A 462 0.41 1.71 -26.41
C ILE A 462 1.17 0.39 -26.51
N VAL A 463 1.02 -0.45 -25.48
CA VAL A 463 1.71 -1.74 -25.35
C VAL A 463 0.70 -2.82 -24.97
N PRO A 464 0.94 -4.09 -25.38
CA PRO A 464 0.04 -5.19 -25.01
C PRO A 464 -0.02 -5.39 -23.48
N ASP A 465 1.14 -5.44 -22.84
CA ASP A 465 1.28 -5.60 -21.40
C ASP A 465 2.50 -4.84 -20.89
N PHE A 466 2.49 -4.48 -19.61
CA PHE A 466 3.67 -3.96 -18.95
C PHE A 466 4.62 -5.08 -18.54
N PRO A 467 5.94 -4.84 -18.63
CA PRO A 467 6.91 -5.68 -17.97
C PRO A 467 6.55 -5.80 -16.48
N ALA A 468 6.52 -7.03 -15.97
CA ALA A 468 6.18 -7.31 -14.59
C ALA A 468 7.35 -7.98 -13.86
N THR A 469 7.48 -7.67 -12.58
CA THR A 469 8.35 -8.39 -11.65
C THR A 469 7.81 -9.81 -11.41
N SER A 470 8.59 -10.66 -10.75
CA SER A 470 8.16 -11.99 -10.32
C SER A 470 6.89 -11.99 -9.44
N THR A 471 6.52 -10.81 -8.91
CA THR A 471 5.30 -10.61 -8.11
C THR A 471 4.06 -10.22 -8.90
N GLY A 472 4.19 -10.06 -10.21
CA GLY A 472 3.12 -9.51 -11.04
C GLY A 472 2.92 -8.00 -10.89
N LYS A 473 3.80 -7.29 -10.14
CA LYS A 473 3.81 -5.83 -10.11
C LYS A 473 4.52 -5.29 -11.34
N PRO A 474 4.10 -4.12 -11.87
CA PRO A 474 4.84 -3.47 -12.95
C PRO A 474 6.31 -3.26 -12.59
N ASP A 475 7.22 -3.70 -13.47
CA ASP A 475 8.66 -3.49 -13.33
C ASP A 475 8.98 -2.05 -13.74
N ARG A 476 9.14 -1.17 -12.75
CA ARG A 476 9.39 0.26 -12.97
C ARG A 476 10.65 0.54 -13.78
N LEU A 477 11.73 -0.23 -13.59
CA LEU A 477 12.99 -0.03 -14.33
C LEU A 477 12.85 -0.44 -15.78
N ALA A 478 12.22 -1.58 -16.06
CA ALA A 478 11.96 -2.04 -17.42
C ALA A 478 10.99 -1.09 -18.15
N ILE A 479 9.93 -0.63 -17.47
CA ILE A 479 8.99 0.36 -18.00
C ILE A 479 9.71 1.69 -18.29
N TYR A 480 10.52 2.20 -17.36
CA TYR A 480 11.29 3.42 -17.57
C TYR A 480 12.23 3.31 -18.78
N SER A 481 12.94 2.19 -18.92
CA SER A 481 13.79 1.92 -20.09
C SER A 481 13.00 1.93 -21.40
N MET A 482 11.80 1.34 -21.39
CA MET A 482 10.89 1.34 -22.55
C MET A 482 10.42 2.76 -22.91
N LEU A 483 10.08 3.59 -21.90
CA LEU A 483 9.68 4.99 -22.11
C LEU A 483 10.82 5.85 -22.66
N CYS A 484 12.05 5.65 -22.16
CA CYS A 484 13.23 6.32 -22.71
C CYS A 484 13.44 6.00 -24.20
N LYS A 485 13.30 4.73 -24.60
CA LYS A 485 13.40 4.32 -26.00
C LYS A 485 12.31 4.96 -26.85
N ALA A 486 11.05 4.96 -26.39
CA ALA A 486 9.94 5.58 -27.09
C ALA A 486 10.16 7.08 -27.33
N HIS A 487 10.72 7.79 -26.35
CA HIS A 487 11.06 9.20 -26.49
C HIS A 487 12.17 9.44 -27.51
N ALA A 488 13.24 8.65 -27.47
CA ALA A 488 14.35 8.75 -28.42
C ALA A 488 13.91 8.49 -29.88
N GLU A 489 13.08 7.46 -30.10
CA GLU A 489 12.48 7.15 -31.39
C GLU A 489 11.68 8.33 -31.96
N GLN A 490 10.87 9.01 -31.12
CA GLN A 490 10.09 10.17 -31.52
C GLN A 490 10.97 11.38 -31.86
N GLN A 491 12.06 11.58 -31.11
CA GLN A 491 13.01 12.68 -31.44
C GLN A 491 13.70 12.45 -32.78
N THR A 492 14.09 11.21 -33.10
CA THR A 492 14.74 10.84 -34.35
C THR A 492 13.79 11.03 -35.54
N ASN A 493 12.49 10.74 -35.37
CA ASN A 493 11.49 10.90 -36.46
C ASN A 493 11.06 12.36 -36.69
N ARG A 494 11.51 13.32 -35.87
CA ARG A 494 11.24 14.77 -36.03
C ARG A 494 12.36 15.53 -36.72
N VAL A 495 13.50 14.91 -36.92
CA VAL A 495 14.65 15.43 -37.72
C VAL A 495 14.54 14.98 -39.17
#